data_65bee0c60f759cc716a875b502bef306
#
_entry.id   65bee0c60f759cc716a875b502bef306
#
_cell.length_a   1.000
_cell.length_b   1.000
_cell.length_c   1.000
_cell.angle_alpha   90.00
_cell.angle_beta   90.00
_cell.angle_gamma   90.00
#
_symmetry.space_group_name_H-M   'P 1'
#
loop_
_entity.id
_entity.type
_entity.pdbx_description
1 polymer ?
#
loop_
_entity_poly.entity_id
_entity_poly.type
_entity_poly.pdbx_seq_one_letter_code
_entity_poly.pdbx_strand_id
1 'polypeptide(L)'
;VTSVAAAVVAIRKLEPELPVSVIEQVLSGLCVPGRFERLGSSPDIFLDVGHNPHAAGWLAEQLGSLKSPGRRVHAVYGALADKDVEGVGKAMAGVVDAWYLASLKVPRGLSGQELQSRLVDGGIGHAPAFESVGEALKSSLSRAAPNDVVVVFGSFFTVAE
;
A
#
# COMPACT_ATOMS: atom_id res chain seq x y z
N VAL A 1 11.58 2.85 -6.16
CA VAL A 1 12.95 3.38 -6.01
C VAL A 1 13.81 2.96 -7.20
N THR A 2 13.83 1.67 -7.57
CA THR A 2 14.68 1.15 -8.67
C THR A 2 14.41 1.83 -10.02
N SER A 3 13.13 2.08 -10.38
CA SER A 3 12.75 2.71 -11.64
C SER A 3 13.16 4.18 -11.73
N VAL A 4 13.03 4.94 -10.62
CA VAL A 4 13.47 6.33 -10.55
C VAL A 4 14.98 6.42 -10.62
N ALA A 5 15.71 5.56 -9.90
CA ALA A 5 17.17 5.50 -9.97
C ALA A 5 17.66 5.17 -11.39
N ALA A 6 17.02 4.21 -12.06
CA ALA A 6 17.36 3.89 -13.46
C ALA A 6 17.10 5.06 -14.41
N ALA A 7 15.97 5.77 -14.23
CA ALA A 7 15.69 6.99 -15.01
C ALA A 7 16.73 8.09 -14.78
N VAL A 8 17.12 8.33 -13.53
CA VAL A 8 18.18 9.31 -13.19
C VAL A 8 19.50 8.93 -13.84
N VAL A 9 19.89 7.65 -13.80
CA VAL A 9 21.12 7.17 -14.46
C VAL A 9 21.05 7.36 -15.98
N ALA A 10 19.89 7.07 -16.61
CA ALA A 10 19.71 7.29 -18.03
C ALA A 10 19.81 8.78 -18.41
N ILE A 11 19.13 9.65 -17.65
CA ILE A 11 19.20 11.11 -17.85
C ILE A 11 20.65 11.60 -17.74
N ARG A 12 21.39 11.16 -16.72
CA ARG A 12 22.79 11.51 -16.52
C ARG A 12 23.71 11.07 -17.66
N LYS A 13 23.38 9.99 -18.36
CA LYS A 13 24.13 9.55 -19.55
C LYS A 13 23.82 10.38 -20.78
N LEU A 14 22.58 10.86 -20.91
CA LEU A 14 22.13 11.65 -22.06
C LEU A 14 22.50 13.14 -21.89
N GLU A 15 22.38 13.65 -20.67
CA GLU A 15 22.61 15.06 -20.31
C GLU A 15 23.53 15.15 -19.08
N PRO A 16 24.84 14.93 -19.25
CA PRO A 16 25.80 14.92 -18.14
C PRO A 16 25.88 16.25 -17.37
N GLU A 17 25.65 17.36 -18.06
CA GLU A 17 25.75 18.73 -17.51
C GLU A 17 24.46 19.18 -16.79
N LEU A 18 23.38 18.36 -16.79
CA LEU A 18 22.13 18.73 -16.12
C LEU A 18 22.37 18.89 -14.61
N PRO A 19 22.07 20.07 -14.01
CA PRO A 19 22.28 20.29 -12.59
C PRO A 19 21.53 19.31 -11.71
N VAL A 20 22.14 18.85 -10.61
CA VAL A 20 21.49 17.95 -9.64
C VAL A 20 20.20 18.57 -9.10
N SER A 21 20.23 19.88 -8.82
CA SER A 21 19.08 20.63 -8.29
C SER A 21 17.84 20.56 -9.20
N VAL A 22 18.02 20.50 -10.52
CA VAL A 22 16.89 20.33 -11.45
C VAL A 22 16.30 18.94 -11.32
N ILE A 23 17.13 17.91 -11.21
CA ILE A 23 16.66 16.52 -10.99
C ILE A 23 15.92 16.44 -9.64
N GLU A 24 16.47 16.99 -8.58
CA GLU A 24 15.86 17.01 -7.25
C GLU A 24 14.51 17.75 -7.25
N GLN A 25 14.43 18.89 -7.93
CA GLN A 25 13.20 19.67 -8.06
C GLN A 25 12.11 18.87 -8.79
N VAL A 26 12.45 18.19 -9.89
CA VAL A 26 11.51 17.34 -10.64
C VAL A 26 11.07 16.15 -9.78
N LEU A 27 12.02 15.48 -9.11
CA LEU A 27 11.72 14.32 -8.28
C LEU A 27 10.87 14.66 -7.05
N SER A 28 11.09 15.82 -6.42
CA SER A 28 10.31 16.28 -5.27
C SER A 28 8.85 16.61 -5.62
N GLY A 29 8.59 16.98 -6.88
CA GLY A 29 7.24 17.22 -7.39
C GLY A 29 6.58 16.00 -8.06
N LEU A 30 7.29 14.87 -8.15
CA LEU A 30 6.80 13.69 -8.86
C LEU A 30 5.77 12.94 -8.01
N CYS A 31 4.50 13.06 -8.37
CA CYS A 31 3.43 12.22 -7.85
C CYS A 31 3.08 11.16 -8.91
N VAL A 32 3.24 9.89 -8.58
CA VAL A 32 2.82 8.79 -9.45
C VAL A 32 1.53 8.21 -8.90
N PRO A 33 0.40 8.29 -9.62
CA PRO A 33 -0.88 7.79 -9.15
C PRO A 33 -0.78 6.34 -8.64
N GLY A 34 -1.37 6.09 -7.47
CA GLY A 34 -1.32 4.78 -6.82
C GLY A 34 0.06 4.34 -6.31
N ARG A 35 1.00 5.27 -6.10
CA ARG A 35 2.32 4.98 -5.49
C ARG A 35 2.51 5.83 -4.25
N PHE A 36 2.12 5.29 -3.10
CA PHE A 36 2.08 5.98 -1.82
C PHE A 36 1.40 7.35 -1.93
N GLU A 37 0.33 7.39 -2.70
CA GLU A 37 -0.43 8.60 -3.00
C GLU A 37 -1.32 8.97 -1.82
N ARG A 38 -1.19 10.20 -1.31
CA ARG A 38 -2.01 10.69 -0.21
C ARG A 38 -3.28 11.35 -0.73
N LEU A 39 -4.45 10.82 -0.34
CA LEU A 39 -5.76 11.34 -0.72
C LEU A 39 -6.46 12.18 0.35
N GLY A 40 -6.12 11.99 1.61
CA GLY A 40 -6.83 12.62 2.74
C GLY A 40 -5.95 12.84 3.95
N SER A 41 -6.44 13.60 4.91
CA SER A 41 -5.68 14.06 6.09
C SER A 41 -6.55 14.12 7.33
N SER A 42 -7.29 13.17 7.71
CA SER A 42 -8.01 13.07 8.99
C SER A 42 -9.10 11.99 8.92
N PRO A 43 -8.70 10.73 8.96
CA PRO A 43 -7.33 10.17 9.02
C PRO A 43 -6.51 10.41 7.74
N ASP A 44 -5.19 10.19 7.81
CA ASP A 44 -4.36 10.15 6.62
C ASP A 44 -4.74 8.94 5.76
N ILE A 45 -5.06 9.16 4.49
CA ILE A 45 -5.43 8.07 3.56
C ILE A 45 -4.38 7.98 2.45
N PHE A 46 -3.79 6.79 2.29
CA PHE A 46 -2.81 6.50 1.25
C PHE A 46 -3.29 5.38 0.32
N LEU A 47 -2.94 5.51 -0.96
CA LEU A 47 -3.12 4.47 -1.98
C LEU A 47 -1.76 3.93 -2.43
N ASP A 48 -1.66 2.60 -2.58
CA ASP A 48 -0.48 1.97 -3.19
C ASP A 48 -0.84 0.71 -3.99
N VAL A 49 -0.34 0.61 -5.23
CA VAL A 49 -0.58 -0.55 -6.11
C VAL A 49 0.43 -1.69 -5.87
N GLY A 50 1.27 -1.60 -4.85
CA GLY A 50 2.22 -2.64 -4.47
C GLY A 50 1.50 -3.96 -4.16
N HIS A 51 1.98 -5.06 -4.79
CA HIS A 51 1.29 -6.34 -4.79
C HIS A 51 2.22 -7.55 -4.59
N ASN A 52 3.45 -7.30 -4.17
CA ASN A 52 4.44 -8.35 -3.89
C ASN A 52 5.21 -8.03 -2.61
N PRO A 53 5.91 -9.00 -1.99
CA PRO A 53 6.60 -8.80 -0.71
C PRO A 53 7.63 -7.67 -0.72
N HIS A 54 8.34 -7.46 -1.83
CA HIS A 54 9.32 -6.38 -1.94
C HIS A 54 8.67 -4.99 -1.89
N ALA A 55 7.58 -4.79 -2.64
CA ALA A 55 6.81 -3.54 -2.61
C ALA A 55 6.14 -3.33 -1.24
N ALA A 56 5.63 -4.41 -0.63
CA ALA A 56 5.05 -4.37 0.71
C ALA A 56 6.09 -4.00 1.78
N GLY A 57 7.32 -4.50 1.67
CA GLY A 57 8.42 -4.11 2.57
C GLY A 57 8.73 -2.61 2.50
N TRP A 58 8.84 -2.09 1.27
CA TRP A 58 9.02 -0.64 1.09
C TRP A 58 7.83 0.16 1.65
N LEU A 59 6.58 -0.28 1.39
CA LEU A 59 5.37 0.35 1.92
C LEU A 59 5.38 0.33 3.46
N ALA A 60 5.78 -0.79 4.06
CA ALA A 60 5.92 -0.91 5.52
C ALA A 60 6.92 0.09 6.10
N GLU A 61 8.05 0.33 5.43
CA GLU A 61 9.04 1.34 5.83
C GLU A 61 8.43 2.75 5.79
N GLN A 62 7.68 3.10 4.71
CA GLN A 62 7.03 4.41 4.60
C GLN A 62 5.99 4.60 5.71
N LEU A 63 5.11 3.61 5.92
CA LEU A 63 4.09 3.65 6.97
C LEU A 63 4.74 3.68 8.37
N GLY A 64 5.83 2.95 8.56
CA GLY A 64 6.62 2.95 9.80
C GLY A 64 7.14 4.34 10.17
N SER A 65 7.58 5.13 9.17
CA SER A 65 8.04 6.50 9.37
C SER A 65 6.92 7.47 9.82
N LEU A 66 5.65 7.10 9.56
CA LEU A 66 4.48 7.86 9.99
C LEU A 66 3.99 7.46 11.38
N LYS A 67 4.45 6.33 11.94
CA LYS A 67 4.02 5.87 13.27
C LYS A 67 4.50 6.82 14.38
N SER A 68 3.61 7.02 15.33
CA SER A 68 3.89 7.75 16.57
C SER A 68 3.04 7.16 17.70
N PRO A 69 3.32 7.42 18.98
CA PRO A 69 2.50 6.91 20.07
C PRO A 69 1.02 7.24 19.91
N GLY A 70 0.16 6.22 19.94
CA GLY A 70 -1.28 6.33 19.78
C GLY A 70 -1.78 6.46 18.35
N ARG A 71 -0.90 6.44 17.34
CA ARG A 71 -1.26 6.46 15.91
C ARG A 71 -1.27 5.04 15.35
N ARG A 72 -2.41 4.58 14.88
CA ARG A 72 -2.61 3.23 14.32
C ARG A 72 -2.59 3.24 12.81
N VAL A 73 -2.18 2.10 12.23
CA VAL A 73 -2.21 1.85 10.78
C VAL A 73 -3.29 0.82 10.47
N HIS A 74 -4.27 1.22 9.69
CA HIS A 74 -5.36 0.40 9.17
C HIS A 74 -5.08 0.05 7.71
N ALA A 75 -5.03 -1.24 7.37
CA ALA A 75 -4.74 -1.72 6.02
C ALA A 75 -5.98 -2.31 5.36
N VAL A 76 -6.45 -1.68 4.29
CA VAL A 76 -7.43 -2.24 3.37
C VAL A 76 -6.66 -2.96 2.26
N TYR A 77 -6.84 -4.27 2.17
CA TYR A 77 -6.04 -5.12 1.29
C TYR A 77 -6.89 -5.99 0.39
N GLY A 78 -6.61 -5.94 -0.92
CA GLY A 78 -7.19 -6.81 -1.91
C GLY A 78 -6.10 -7.32 -2.87
N ALA A 79 -6.14 -8.61 -3.26
CA ALA A 79 -5.09 -9.19 -4.09
C ALA A 79 -5.62 -10.16 -5.15
N LEU A 80 -4.80 -10.39 -6.18
CA LEU A 80 -5.03 -11.42 -7.19
C LEU A 80 -4.46 -12.77 -6.71
N ALA A 81 -5.03 -13.86 -7.19
CA ALA A 81 -4.72 -15.23 -6.77
C ALA A 81 -3.28 -15.69 -7.05
N ASP A 82 -2.63 -15.07 -8.05
CA ASP A 82 -1.25 -15.36 -8.46
C ASP A 82 -0.19 -14.61 -7.62
N LYS A 83 -0.61 -13.82 -6.61
CA LYS A 83 0.31 -13.03 -5.78
C LYS A 83 0.67 -13.76 -4.48
N ASP A 84 1.88 -13.46 -4.00
CA ASP A 84 2.40 -13.97 -2.73
C ASP A 84 1.79 -13.19 -1.55
N VAL A 85 0.55 -13.58 -1.19
CA VAL A 85 -0.23 -12.95 -0.10
C VAL A 85 0.45 -13.15 1.27
N GLU A 86 1.02 -14.34 1.50
CA GLU A 86 1.73 -14.65 2.75
C GLU A 86 2.96 -13.76 2.94
N GLY A 87 3.77 -13.63 1.88
CA GLY A 87 4.96 -12.78 1.89
C GLY A 87 4.61 -11.30 2.09
N VAL A 88 3.50 -10.82 1.50
CA VAL A 88 2.96 -9.48 1.75
C VAL A 88 2.53 -9.33 3.22
N GLY A 89 1.80 -10.29 3.76
CA GLY A 89 1.40 -10.30 5.17
C GLY A 89 2.60 -10.21 6.11
N LYS A 90 3.61 -11.05 5.91
CA LYS A 90 4.86 -11.05 6.70
C LYS A 90 5.58 -9.71 6.64
N ALA A 91 5.68 -9.11 5.45
CA ALA A 91 6.35 -7.82 5.27
C ALA A 91 5.63 -6.67 6.00
N MET A 92 4.31 -6.76 6.14
CA MET A 92 3.47 -5.70 6.74
C MET A 92 3.15 -5.94 8.23
N ALA A 93 3.41 -7.14 8.77
CA ALA A 93 3.00 -7.55 10.13
C ALA A 93 3.49 -6.62 11.24
N GLY A 94 4.68 -6.03 11.10
CA GLY A 94 5.28 -5.14 12.12
C GLY A 94 4.72 -3.72 12.12
N VAL A 95 3.95 -3.33 11.09
CA VAL A 95 3.49 -1.94 10.92
C VAL A 95 1.97 -1.81 10.95
N VAL A 96 1.23 -2.79 10.47
CA VAL A 96 -0.25 -2.78 10.40
C VAL A 96 -0.84 -3.19 11.75
N ASP A 97 -1.71 -2.35 12.29
CA ASP A 97 -2.43 -2.60 13.55
C ASP A 97 -3.82 -3.23 13.32
N ALA A 98 -4.43 -3.00 12.15
CA ALA A 98 -5.73 -3.57 11.81
C ALA A 98 -5.85 -3.83 10.30
N TRP A 99 -6.29 -5.02 9.94
CA TRP A 99 -6.52 -5.46 8.56
C TRP A 99 -8.00 -5.44 8.20
N TYR A 100 -8.31 -5.10 6.93
CA TYR A 100 -9.64 -5.11 6.32
C TYR A 100 -9.50 -5.75 4.95
N LEU A 101 -9.95 -7.00 4.80
CA LEU A 101 -9.67 -7.82 3.63
C LEU A 101 -10.80 -7.70 2.62
N ALA A 102 -10.50 -7.18 1.45
CA ALA A 102 -11.47 -6.88 0.41
C ALA A 102 -11.50 -7.96 -0.68
N SER A 103 -12.69 -8.41 -1.04
CA SER A 103 -12.90 -9.24 -2.23
C SER A 103 -12.71 -8.41 -3.49
N LEU A 104 -11.99 -8.95 -4.48
CA LEU A 104 -11.88 -8.35 -5.82
C LEU A 104 -12.76 -9.11 -6.81
N LYS A 105 -13.82 -8.50 -7.30
CA LYS A 105 -14.76 -9.10 -8.28
C LYS A 105 -14.24 -8.99 -9.71
N VAL A 106 -13.01 -9.40 -9.93
CA VAL A 106 -12.31 -9.39 -11.22
C VAL A 106 -11.72 -10.77 -11.53
N PRO A 107 -11.37 -11.09 -12.80
CA PRO A 107 -10.68 -12.33 -13.12
C PRO A 107 -9.43 -12.51 -12.26
N ARG A 108 -9.31 -13.67 -11.60
CA ARG A 108 -8.24 -14.01 -10.63
C ARG A 108 -8.27 -13.16 -9.33
N GLY A 109 -9.30 -12.36 -9.08
CA GLY A 109 -9.47 -11.70 -7.79
C GLY A 109 -9.70 -12.73 -6.68
N LEU A 110 -9.06 -12.55 -5.53
CA LEU A 110 -9.35 -13.33 -4.33
C LEU A 110 -10.56 -12.73 -3.60
N SER A 111 -11.34 -13.60 -2.96
CA SER A 111 -12.32 -13.18 -1.96
C SER A 111 -11.62 -12.79 -0.65
N GLY A 112 -12.29 -11.99 0.17
CA GLY A 112 -11.77 -11.62 1.49
C GLY A 112 -11.52 -12.84 2.39
N GLN A 113 -12.31 -13.92 2.26
CA GLN A 113 -12.14 -15.17 2.99
C GLN A 113 -10.88 -15.94 2.54
N GLU A 114 -10.62 -16.01 1.23
CA GLU A 114 -9.39 -16.60 0.69
C GLU A 114 -8.16 -15.82 1.12
N LEU A 115 -8.23 -14.48 1.13
CA LEU A 115 -7.18 -13.63 1.67
C LEU A 115 -6.91 -13.91 3.15
N GLN A 116 -7.99 -14.03 3.95
CA GLN A 116 -7.89 -14.36 5.38
C GLN A 116 -7.13 -15.68 5.58
N SER A 117 -7.51 -16.73 4.86
CA SER A 117 -6.87 -18.04 4.98
C SER A 117 -5.36 -17.97 4.70
N ARG A 118 -4.97 -17.33 3.58
CA ARG A 118 -3.55 -17.18 3.21
C ARG A 118 -2.76 -16.29 4.17
N LEU A 119 -3.38 -15.25 4.73
CA LEU A 119 -2.72 -14.35 5.69
C LEU A 119 -2.52 -14.99 7.06
N VAL A 120 -3.42 -15.89 7.49
CA VAL A 120 -3.22 -16.69 8.71
C VAL A 120 -1.97 -17.56 8.58
N ASP A 121 -1.75 -18.19 7.42
CA ASP A 121 -0.53 -18.94 7.12
C ASP A 121 0.71 -18.01 7.13
N GLY A 122 0.54 -16.75 6.76
CA GLY A 122 1.55 -15.69 6.85
C GLY A 122 1.78 -15.11 8.25
N GLY A 123 1.05 -15.59 9.28
CA GLY A 123 1.19 -15.15 10.67
C GLY A 123 0.34 -13.93 11.05
N ILE A 124 -0.59 -13.50 10.17
CA ILE A 124 -1.57 -12.46 10.48
C ILE A 124 -2.78 -13.11 11.17
N GLY A 125 -3.16 -12.56 12.32
CA GLY A 125 -4.35 -13.03 13.04
C GLY A 125 -5.67 -12.86 12.27
N HIS A 126 -6.77 -13.22 12.88
CA HIS A 126 -8.08 -13.06 12.25
C HIS A 126 -8.39 -11.60 11.93
N ALA A 127 -8.79 -11.33 10.67
CA ALA A 127 -9.16 -10.03 10.15
C ALA A 127 -10.52 -10.08 9.45
N PRO A 128 -11.36 -9.05 9.53
CA PRO A 128 -12.65 -9.03 8.85
C PRO A 128 -12.50 -9.03 7.33
N ALA A 129 -13.34 -9.83 6.67
CA ALA A 129 -13.46 -9.93 5.22
C ALA A 129 -14.72 -9.18 4.74
N PHE A 130 -14.59 -8.51 3.60
CA PHE A 130 -15.63 -7.66 2.99
C PHE A 130 -15.86 -8.04 1.53
N GLU A 131 -17.06 -7.74 1.03
CA GLU A 131 -17.47 -8.06 -0.34
C GLU A 131 -16.86 -7.12 -1.40
N SER A 132 -16.31 -5.97 -0.99
CA SER A 132 -15.68 -4.99 -1.88
C SER A 132 -14.64 -4.14 -1.13
N VAL A 133 -13.80 -3.44 -1.89
CA VAL A 133 -12.84 -2.47 -1.34
C VAL A 133 -13.56 -1.30 -0.70
N GLY A 134 -14.65 -0.82 -1.32
CA GLY A 134 -15.45 0.28 -0.78
C GLY A 134 -16.05 -0.05 0.61
N GLU A 135 -16.54 -1.28 0.83
CA GLU A 135 -17.03 -1.72 2.15
C GLU A 135 -15.91 -1.83 3.18
N ALA A 136 -14.78 -2.41 2.78
CA ALA A 136 -13.60 -2.52 3.63
C ALA A 136 -13.07 -1.13 4.04
N LEU A 137 -12.98 -0.20 3.09
CA LEU A 137 -12.56 1.18 3.34
C LEU A 137 -13.54 1.90 4.28
N LYS A 138 -14.85 1.81 4.03
CA LYS A 138 -15.87 2.40 4.90
C LYS A 138 -15.76 1.86 6.33
N SER A 139 -15.55 0.55 6.48
CA SER A 139 -15.35 -0.06 7.79
C SER A 139 -14.07 0.41 8.47
N SER A 140 -12.97 0.53 7.74
CA SER A 140 -11.71 1.04 8.29
C SER A 140 -11.84 2.49 8.75
N LEU A 141 -12.44 3.36 7.95
CA LEU A 141 -12.67 4.77 8.28
C LEU A 141 -13.58 4.97 9.49
N SER A 142 -14.58 4.10 9.68
CA SER A 142 -15.47 4.15 10.85
C SER A 142 -14.77 3.82 12.18
N ARG A 143 -13.59 3.20 12.12
CA ARG A 143 -12.81 2.75 13.28
C ARG A 143 -11.52 3.54 13.48
N ALA A 144 -11.08 4.24 12.45
CA ALA A 144 -9.87 5.06 12.49
C ALA A 144 -10.12 6.36 13.28
N ALA A 145 -9.19 6.72 14.14
CA ALA A 145 -9.15 8.03 14.76
C ALA A 145 -8.64 9.09 13.76
N PRO A 146 -8.92 10.39 14.00
CA PRO A 146 -8.47 11.45 13.07
C PRO A 146 -6.96 11.53 12.82
N ASN A 147 -6.15 11.02 13.74
CA ASN A 147 -4.69 10.97 13.61
C ASN A 147 -4.16 9.62 13.09
N ASP A 148 -5.02 8.64 12.79
CA ASP A 148 -4.60 7.36 12.27
C ASP A 148 -4.22 7.42 10.78
N VAL A 149 -3.67 6.32 10.30
CA VAL A 149 -3.34 6.11 8.89
C VAL A 149 -4.22 5.00 8.34
N VAL A 150 -4.85 5.22 7.21
CA VAL A 150 -5.52 4.19 6.41
C VAL A 150 -4.73 4.02 5.12
N VAL A 151 -4.32 2.79 4.80
CA VAL A 151 -3.69 2.47 3.53
C VAL A 151 -4.56 1.49 2.74
N VAL A 152 -4.84 1.81 1.48
CA VAL A 152 -5.54 0.92 0.53
C VAL A 152 -4.51 0.41 -0.46
N PHE A 153 -4.27 -0.90 -0.51
CA PHE A 153 -3.21 -1.44 -1.35
C PHE A 153 -3.44 -2.88 -1.82
N GLY A 154 -2.55 -3.36 -2.73
CA GLY A 154 -2.43 -4.76 -3.14
C GLY A 154 -2.64 -5.01 -4.65
N SER A 155 -3.21 -4.10 -5.40
CA SER A 155 -3.27 -4.15 -6.87
C SER A 155 -3.80 -2.85 -7.46
N PHE A 156 -3.67 -2.69 -8.79
CA PHE A 156 -4.37 -1.62 -9.52
C PHE A 156 -5.88 -1.73 -9.37
N PHE A 157 -6.43 -2.95 -9.34
CA PHE A 157 -7.87 -3.16 -9.16
C PHE A 157 -8.34 -2.73 -7.78
N THR A 158 -7.52 -2.91 -6.75
CA THR A 158 -7.83 -2.50 -5.38
C THR A 158 -7.89 -0.97 -5.25
N VAL A 159 -7.03 -0.27 -5.96
CA VAL A 159 -6.90 1.20 -5.87
C VAL A 159 -7.90 1.91 -6.79
N ALA A 160 -8.41 1.24 -7.84
CA ALA A 160 -9.33 1.81 -8.83
C ALA A 160 -10.82 1.64 -8.47
N GLU A 161 -11.17 0.81 -7.49
CA GLU A 161 -12.54 0.57 -7.01
C GLU A 161 -12.97 1.62 -5.96
#